data_7a3474eadb937e40a98d441f6bbe5aae
#
_entry.id   7a3474eadb937e40a98d441f6bbe5aae
#
_cell.length_a   1.000
_cell.length_b   1.000
_cell.length_c   1.000
_cell.angle_alpha   90.00
_cell.angle_beta   90.00
_cell.angle_gamma   90.00
#
_symmetry.space_group_name_H-M   'P 1'
#
loop_
_entity.id
_entity.type
_entity.pdbx_description
1 polymer ?
#
loop_
_entity_poly.entity_id
_entity_poly.type
_entity_poly.pdbx_seq_one_letter_code
_entity_poly.pdbx_strand_id
1 'polypeptide(L)'
;YFCPGDNGLPVFQRQNAVIGLLVCYDWFFAEVWKILALKGADIICHPSNLILPGLAQQGIPFHAVTNRVFIVTANRIGTEGSLTFTGNSLIVDARGEVLSHAPAAKAHVDVVSIDLERARDKAVTFRNHLFEDRRPQDYEELLSMP
;
A
#
# COMPACT_ATOMS: atom_id res chain seq x y z
N TYR A 1 20.33 9.22 -5.52
CA TYR A 1 21.35 8.22 -5.49
C TYR A 1 20.85 6.78 -5.46
N PHE A 2 19.57 6.55 -5.72
CA PHE A 2 19.00 5.23 -5.93
C PHE A 2 18.72 5.04 -7.40
N CYS A 3 19.05 3.86 -7.92
CA CYS A 3 18.61 3.46 -9.25
C CYS A 3 17.19 2.88 -9.16
N PRO A 4 16.36 3.05 -10.22
CA PRO A 4 15.11 2.32 -10.32
C PRO A 4 15.35 0.81 -10.17
N GLY A 5 14.40 0.11 -9.53
CA GLY A 5 14.47 -1.34 -9.44
C GLY A 5 14.25 -2.00 -10.81
N ASP A 6 14.88 -3.12 -11.05
CA ASP A 6 14.82 -3.88 -12.30
C ASP A 6 13.97 -5.17 -12.20
N ASN A 7 13.49 -5.50 -11.01
CA ASN A 7 12.68 -6.69 -10.75
C ASN A 7 11.17 -6.49 -10.99
N GLY A 8 10.75 -5.31 -11.44
CA GLY A 8 9.35 -4.94 -11.60
C GLY A 8 8.61 -4.90 -10.25
N LEU A 9 7.36 -5.32 -10.25
CA LEU A 9 6.49 -5.35 -9.07
C LEU A 9 6.16 -6.82 -8.70
N PRO A 10 7.05 -7.54 -8.00
CA PRO A 10 6.83 -8.94 -7.64
C PRO A 10 5.87 -9.07 -6.45
N VAL A 11 5.18 -10.22 -6.40
CA VAL A 11 4.45 -10.69 -5.23
C VAL A 11 5.06 -12.00 -4.74
N PHE A 12 4.97 -12.24 -3.44
CA PHE A 12 5.61 -13.38 -2.77
C PHE A 12 4.56 -14.17 -2.01
N GLN A 13 4.47 -15.48 -2.30
CA GLN A 13 3.65 -16.37 -1.51
C GLN A 13 4.32 -16.65 -0.16
N ARG A 14 3.61 -16.38 0.93
CA ARG A 14 4.07 -16.70 2.28
C ARG A 14 2.95 -17.38 3.07
N GLN A 15 3.10 -18.67 3.35
CA GLN A 15 2.03 -19.48 3.96
C GLN A 15 0.72 -19.35 3.15
N ASN A 16 -0.33 -18.83 3.76
CA ASN A 16 -1.65 -18.63 3.14
C ASN A 16 -1.86 -17.21 2.57
N ALA A 17 -0.87 -16.32 2.64
CA ALA A 17 -0.95 -14.94 2.19
C ALA A 17 -0.05 -14.67 0.99
N VAL A 18 -0.46 -13.78 0.11
CA VAL A 18 0.34 -13.19 -0.96
C VAL A 18 0.74 -11.78 -0.55
N ILE A 19 2.05 -11.50 -0.56
CA ILE A 19 2.63 -10.24 -0.09
C ILE A 19 3.20 -9.46 -1.28
N GLY A 20 2.77 -8.21 -1.45
CA GLY A 20 3.37 -7.22 -2.33
C GLY A 20 4.31 -6.29 -1.57
N LEU A 21 5.27 -5.69 -2.26
CA LEU A 21 6.21 -4.72 -1.69
C LEU A 21 6.17 -3.42 -2.47
N LEU A 22 6.10 -2.30 -1.76
CA LEU A 22 6.34 -0.94 -2.24
C LEU A 22 7.39 -0.29 -1.35
N VAL A 23 8.17 0.63 -1.88
CA VAL A 23 9.19 1.31 -1.10
C VAL A 23 9.00 2.81 -1.15
N CYS A 24 8.76 3.42 0.01
CA CYS A 24 8.79 4.87 0.22
C CYS A 24 7.95 5.63 -0.83
N TYR A 25 8.59 6.34 -1.76
CA TYR A 25 7.96 7.19 -2.76
C TYR A 25 7.00 6.47 -3.72
N ASP A 26 7.14 5.14 -3.88
CA ASP A 26 6.25 4.33 -4.74
C ASP A 26 4.76 4.51 -4.38
N TRP A 27 4.47 4.91 -3.16
CA TRP A 27 3.09 5.07 -2.69
C TRP A 27 2.29 6.14 -3.46
N PHE A 28 2.97 7.10 -4.11
CA PHE A 28 2.31 8.12 -4.92
C PHE A 28 1.67 7.59 -6.20
N PHE A 29 2.16 6.46 -6.71
CA PHE A 29 1.72 5.90 -7.99
C PHE A 29 0.57 4.91 -7.79
N ALA A 30 -0.65 5.31 -8.16
CA ALA A 30 -1.84 4.46 -8.02
C ALA A 30 -1.70 3.13 -8.78
N GLU A 31 -0.96 3.14 -9.88
CA GLU A 31 -0.71 2.00 -10.76
C GLU A 31 0.01 0.86 -10.03
N VAL A 32 1.02 1.17 -9.21
CA VAL A 32 1.81 0.13 -8.52
C VAL A 32 0.96 -0.63 -7.50
N TRP A 33 0.07 0.07 -6.78
CA TRP A 33 -0.90 -0.55 -5.89
C TRP A 33 -1.84 -1.49 -6.64
N LYS A 34 -2.37 -0.99 -7.78
CA LYS A 34 -3.28 -1.74 -8.63
C LYS A 34 -2.62 -2.98 -9.22
N ILE A 35 -1.39 -2.87 -9.70
CA ILE A 35 -0.63 -3.99 -10.29
C ILE A 35 -0.40 -5.08 -9.23
N LEU A 36 0.05 -4.73 -8.02
CA LEU A 36 0.25 -5.69 -6.95
C LEU A 36 -1.05 -6.39 -6.55
N ALA A 37 -2.14 -5.63 -6.43
CA ALA A 37 -3.45 -6.18 -6.11
C ALA A 37 -3.98 -7.13 -7.21
N LEU A 38 -3.78 -6.79 -8.50
CA LEU A 38 -4.13 -7.64 -9.64
C LEU A 38 -3.27 -8.91 -9.71
N LYS A 39 -2.04 -8.87 -9.20
CA LYS A 39 -1.18 -10.05 -9.02
C LYS A 39 -1.56 -10.90 -7.81
N GLY A 40 -2.65 -10.55 -7.12
CA GLY A 40 -3.23 -11.32 -6.02
C GLY A 40 -2.67 -10.98 -4.64
N ALA A 41 -1.99 -9.83 -4.47
CA ALA A 41 -1.54 -9.43 -3.14
C ALA A 41 -2.72 -9.30 -2.17
N ASP A 42 -2.63 -10.00 -1.04
CA ASP A 42 -3.53 -9.84 0.11
C ASP A 42 -3.04 -8.69 1.01
N ILE A 43 -1.71 -8.57 1.14
CA ILE A 43 -1.03 -7.60 2.00
C ILE A 43 0.01 -6.86 1.17
N ILE A 44 0.09 -5.54 1.30
CA ILE A 44 1.17 -4.73 0.74
C ILE A 44 1.99 -4.17 1.89
N CYS A 45 3.28 -4.55 1.94
CA CYS A 45 4.25 -4.00 2.88
C CYS A 45 4.92 -2.78 2.26
N HIS A 46 4.95 -1.67 3.01
CA HIS A 46 5.44 -0.37 2.57
C HIS A 46 6.47 0.19 3.56
N PRO A 47 7.73 -0.29 3.54
CA PRO A 47 8.82 0.32 4.28
C PRO A 47 9.15 1.71 3.72
N SER A 48 9.33 2.72 4.61
CA SER A 48 9.37 4.10 4.17
C SER A 48 10.22 5.02 5.04
N ASN A 49 10.70 6.09 4.41
CA ASN A 49 11.33 7.26 5.01
C ASN A 49 10.54 8.53 4.62
N LEU A 50 9.25 8.60 5.01
CA LEU A 50 8.34 9.68 4.62
C LEU A 50 8.68 10.98 5.34
N ILE A 51 8.70 12.07 4.58
CA ILE A 51 9.06 13.42 5.07
C ILE A 51 7.92 14.43 4.94
N LEU A 52 6.83 14.10 4.25
CA LEU A 52 5.68 14.98 4.08
C LEU A 52 4.63 14.67 5.16
N PRO A 53 4.42 15.57 6.15
CA PRO A 53 3.54 15.30 7.28
C PRO A 53 2.09 15.05 6.85
N GLY A 54 1.50 13.97 7.33
CA GLY A 54 0.07 13.65 7.18
C GLY A 54 -0.36 13.16 5.79
N LEU A 55 0.42 13.40 4.74
CA LEU A 55 -0.01 13.13 3.37
C LEU A 55 -0.20 11.62 3.12
N ALA A 56 0.78 10.81 3.46
CA ALA A 56 0.68 9.36 3.30
C ALA A 56 -0.41 8.76 4.20
N GLN A 57 -0.55 9.26 5.43
CA GLN A 57 -1.59 8.80 6.36
C GLN A 57 -3.02 9.03 5.85
N GLN A 58 -3.21 10.02 4.98
CA GLN A 58 -4.49 10.27 4.29
C GLN A 58 -4.65 9.39 3.04
N GLY A 59 -3.59 9.21 2.25
CA GLY A 59 -3.64 8.49 0.98
C GLY A 59 -3.65 6.96 1.12
N ILE A 60 -2.90 6.40 2.06
CA ILE A 60 -2.75 4.96 2.23
C ILE A 60 -4.08 4.24 2.50
N PRO A 61 -4.98 4.72 3.38
CA PRO A 61 -6.29 4.11 3.57
C PRO A 61 -7.13 4.08 2.28
N PHE A 62 -7.03 5.11 1.44
CA PHE A 62 -7.71 5.14 0.15
C PHE A 62 -7.17 4.06 -0.81
N HIS A 63 -5.85 3.86 -0.85
CA HIS A 63 -5.27 2.76 -1.64
C HIS A 63 -5.70 1.39 -1.14
N ALA A 64 -5.86 1.19 0.17
CA ALA A 64 -6.40 -0.04 0.73
C ALA A 64 -7.81 -0.32 0.21
N VAL A 65 -8.70 0.69 0.25
CA VAL A 65 -10.09 0.60 -0.23
C VAL A 65 -10.15 0.28 -1.73
N THR A 66 -9.41 1.05 -2.55
CA THR A 66 -9.50 0.97 -4.02
C THR A 66 -8.86 -0.28 -4.61
N ASN A 67 -8.08 -1.00 -3.82
CA ASN A 67 -7.39 -2.22 -4.22
C ASN A 67 -7.82 -3.46 -3.42
N ARG A 68 -8.61 -3.28 -2.34
CA ARG A 68 -8.98 -4.37 -1.42
C ARG A 68 -7.74 -5.15 -0.99
N VAL A 69 -6.83 -4.49 -0.29
CA VAL A 69 -5.61 -5.08 0.25
C VAL A 69 -5.37 -4.55 1.65
N PHE A 70 -4.77 -5.36 2.52
CA PHE A 70 -4.20 -4.85 3.75
C PHE A 70 -2.92 -4.09 3.44
N ILE A 71 -2.65 -3.00 4.16
CA ILE A 71 -1.43 -2.23 3.99
C ILE A 71 -0.72 -2.11 5.33
N VAL A 72 0.58 -2.42 5.33
CA VAL A 72 1.46 -2.26 6.48
C VAL A 72 2.55 -1.26 6.11
N THR A 73 2.40 -0.03 6.57
CA THR A 73 3.42 1.02 6.40
C THR A 73 4.32 1.08 7.62
N ALA A 74 5.58 0.73 7.44
CA ALA A 74 6.63 0.89 8.45
C ALA A 74 7.45 2.13 8.10
N ASN A 75 7.21 3.24 8.81
CA ASN A 75 7.84 4.52 8.53
C ASN A 75 8.88 4.91 9.58
N ARG A 76 9.94 5.52 9.12
CA ARG A 76 11.04 6.01 9.96
C ARG A 76 10.61 7.18 10.86
N ILE A 77 11.25 7.29 12.03
CA ILE A 77 11.17 8.42 12.96
C ILE A 77 12.52 9.11 13.06
N GLY A 78 12.53 10.32 13.64
CA GLY A 78 13.75 11.08 13.93
C GLY A 78 14.20 11.99 12.80
N THR A 79 15.39 12.54 12.94
CA THR A 79 15.96 13.53 12.01
C THR A 79 17.34 13.09 11.55
N GLU A 80 17.63 13.31 10.28
CA GLU A 80 18.95 13.08 9.68
C GLU A 80 19.32 14.27 8.80
N GLY A 81 20.36 15.00 9.18
CA GLY A 81 20.71 16.28 8.57
C GLY A 81 19.55 17.27 8.65
N SER A 82 19.05 17.73 7.52
CA SER A 82 17.90 18.64 7.40
C SER A 82 16.55 17.93 7.25
N LEU A 83 16.52 16.59 7.19
CA LEU A 83 15.30 15.82 6.95
C LEU A 83 14.75 15.31 8.27
N THR A 84 13.47 15.58 8.53
CA THR A 84 12.72 15.00 9.64
C THR A 84 11.69 14.00 9.09
N PHE A 85 11.77 12.76 9.60
CA PHE A 85 10.86 11.69 9.20
C PHE A 85 9.58 11.73 10.04
N THR A 86 8.47 11.46 9.38
CA THR A 86 7.14 11.74 9.95
C THR A 86 6.64 10.69 10.94
N GLY A 87 7.29 9.52 11.03
CA GLY A 87 6.78 8.41 11.84
C GLY A 87 5.37 8.01 11.42
N ASN A 88 4.45 7.86 12.37
CA ASN A 88 3.05 7.53 12.09
C ASN A 88 2.89 6.30 11.19
N SER A 89 3.61 5.21 11.50
CA SER A 89 3.42 3.92 10.83
C SER A 89 1.97 3.45 10.97
N LEU A 90 1.46 2.76 9.97
CA LEU A 90 0.05 2.35 9.89
C LEU A 90 -0.09 0.87 9.56
N ILE A 91 -1.10 0.23 10.15
CA ILE A 91 -1.71 -0.99 9.62
C ILE A 91 -3.15 -0.63 9.23
N VAL A 92 -3.48 -0.86 7.97
CA VAL A 92 -4.79 -0.52 7.41
C VAL A 92 -5.43 -1.78 6.82
N ASP A 93 -6.72 -1.96 7.07
CA ASP A 93 -7.46 -3.09 6.51
C ASP A 93 -7.90 -2.85 5.06
N ALA A 94 -8.39 -3.91 4.43
CA ALA A 94 -8.84 -3.88 3.03
C ALA A 94 -10.06 -2.98 2.77
N ARG A 95 -10.65 -2.38 3.80
CA ARG A 95 -11.77 -1.43 3.71
C ARG A 95 -11.38 -0.02 4.16
N GLY A 96 -10.07 0.22 4.40
CA GLY A 96 -9.54 1.53 4.77
C GLY A 96 -9.59 1.86 6.26
N GLU A 97 -10.01 0.92 7.11
CA GLU A 97 -9.98 1.10 8.55
C GLU A 97 -8.54 1.03 9.07
N VAL A 98 -8.15 2.01 9.88
CA VAL A 98 -6.83 2.01 10.52
C VAL A 98 -6.88 1.10 11.74
N LEU A 99 -6.23 -0.06 11.62
CA LEU A 99 -6.17 -1.08 12.68
C LEU A 99 -5.10 -0.77 13.72
N SER A 100 -4.03 -0.10 13.31
CA SER A 100 -2.96 0.37 14.19
C SER A 100 -2.34 1.66 13.65
N HIS A 101 -1.96 2.55 14.57
CA HIS A 101 -1.31 3.83 14.29
C HIS A 101 -0.19 4.10 15.30
N ALA A 102 1.04 4.07 14.85
CA ALA A 102 2.21 4.34 15.67
C ALA A 102 2.36 5.85 15.96
N PRO A 103 2.99 6.23 17.09
CA PRO A 103 3.34 7.63 17.37
C PRO A 103 4.32 8.21 16.34
N ALA A 104 4.25 9.53 16.11
CA ALA A 104 5.10 10.24 15.16
C ALA A 104 6.60 10.23 15.53
N ALA A 105 6.92 10.22 16.83
CA ALA A 105 8.29 10.46 17.31
C ALA A 105 8.81 9.38 18.28
N LYS A 106 8.10 8.26 18.41
CA LYS A 106 8.49 7.18 19.34
C LYS A 106 8.52 5.85 18.60
N ALA A 107 9.56 5.05 18.86
CA ALA A 107 9.64 3.68 18.38
C ALA A 107 8.42 2.88 18.88
N HIS A 108 7.82 2.12 17.99
CA HIS A 108 6.59 1.37 18.25
C HIS A 108 6.61 0.05 17.49
N VAL A 109 6.07 -0.97 18.12
CA VAL A 109 5.81 -2.29 17.51
C VAL A 109 4.37 -2.66 17.85
N ASP A 110 3.64 -3.12 16.84
CA ASP A 110 2.29 -3.60 17.03
C ASP A 110 2.05 -4.87 16.19
N VAL A 111 1.09 -5.67 16.63
CA VAL A 111 0.68 -6.91 15.97
C VAL A 111 -0.84 -6.94 15.90
N VAL A 112 -1.36 -7.12 14.70
CA VAL A 112 -2.80 -7.16 14.43
C VAL A 112 -3.15 -8.48 13.76
N SER A 113 -4.19 -9.16 14.27
CA SER A 113 -4.78 -10.30 13.57
C SER A 113 -5.68 -9.81 12.44
N ILE A 114 -5.52 -10.40 11.26
CA ILE A 114 -6.30 -10.05 10.08
C ILE A 114 -6.98 -11.29 9.48
N ASP A 115 -8.12 -11.06 8.84
CA ASP A 115 -8.81 -12.05 8.01
C ASP A 115 -8.52 -11.76 6.55
N LEU A 116 -7.75 -12.63 5.88
CA LEU A 116 -7.33 -12.45 4.48
C LEU A 116 -8.51 -12.46 3.49
N GLU A 117 -9.63 -13.08 3.84
CA GLU A 117 -10.82 -13.09 2.99
C GLU A 117 -11.35 -11.65 2.75
N ARG A 118 -11.13 -10.73 3.69
CA ARG A 118 -11.46 -9.31 3.50
C ARG A 118 -10.68 -8.64 2.37
N ALA A 119 -9.47 -9.12 2.09
CA ALA A 119 -8.68 -8.65 0.94
C ALA A 119 -9.08 -9.38 -0.36
N ARG A 120 -9.49 -10.63 -0.29
CA ARG A 120 -9.86 -11.46 -1.44
C ARG A 120 -11.24 -11.11 -1.99
N ASP A 121 -12.15 -10.67 -1.12
CA ASP A 121 -13.45 -10.13 -1.54
C ASP A 121 -13.26 -8.76 -2.21
N LYS A 122 -13.31 -8.75 -3.55
CA LYS A 122 -13.20 -7.53 -4.37
C LYS A 122 -14.55 -6.89 -4.70
N ALA A 123 -15.66 -7.45 -4.22
CA ALA A 123 -16.98 -6.86 -4.37
C ALA A 123 -17.11 -5.58 -3.54
N VAL A 124 -17.59 -4.52 -4.13
CA VAL A 124 -17.92 -3.25 -3.46
C VAL A 124 -19.37 -3.25 -3.02
N THR A 125 -20.23 -3.68 -3.92
CA THR A 125 -21.66 -3.90 -3.71
C THR A 125 -22.07 -5.21 -4.41
N PHE A 126 -23.31 -5.61 -4.26
CA PHE A 126 -23.84 -6.78 -5.00
C PHE A 126 -23.82 -6.63 -6.55
N ARG A 127 -23.55 -5.43 -7.06
CA ARG A 127 -23.50 -5.11 -8.50
C ARG A 127 -22.13 -4.66 -8.98
N ASN A 128 -21.22 -4.32 -8.08
CA ASN A 128 -19.95 -3.68 -8.45
C ASN A 128 -18.78 -4.48 -7.90
N HIS A 129 -17.84 -4.81 -8.78
CA HIS A 129 -16.65 -5.56 -8.47
C HIS A 129 -15.40 -4.82 -8.95
N LEU A 130 -14.46 -4.51 -8.05
CA LEU A 130 -13.30 -3.64 -8.32
C LEU A 130 -12.42 -4.09 -9.48
N PHE A 131 -12.38 -5.38 -9.79
CA PHE A 131 -11.51 -5.92 -10.83
C PHE A 131 -12.26 -6.28 -12.11
N GLU A 132 -13.48 -6.81 -12.00
CA GLU A 132 -14.29 -7.22 -13.14
C GLU A 132 -14.88 -6.03 -13.89
N ASP A 133 -15.24 -4.95 -13.16
CA ASP A 133 -15.79 -3.73 -13.77
C ASP A 133 -14.72 -2.84 -14.45
N ARG A 134 -13.43 -3.25 -14.39
CA ARG A 134 -12.35 -2.52 -15.06
C ARG A 134 -12.48 -2.60 -16.57
N ARG A 135 -12.05 -1.53 -17.23
CA ARG A 135 -12.02 -1.43 -18.70
C ARG A 135 -10.57 -1.24 -19.17
N PRO A 136 -9.73 -2.31 -19.13
CA PRO A 136 -8.28 -2.19 -19.43
C PRO A 136 -8.00 -1.60 -20.83
N GLN A 137 -8.89 -1.84 -21.79
CA GLN A 137 -8.80 -1.28 -23.14
C GLN A 137 -8.84 0.27 -23.17
N ASP A 138 -9.35 0.91 -22.12
CA ASP A 138 -9.44 2.36 -22.03
C ASP A 138 -8.23 2.98 -21.29
N TYR A 139 -7.20 2.19 -20.95
CA TYR A 139 -6.06 2.60 -20.13
C TYR A 139 -4.74 2.66 -20.93
N GLU A 140 -4.81 2.67 -22.27
CA GLU A 140 -3.62 2.66 -23.13
C GLU A 140 -2.72 3.88 -22.90
N GLU A 141 -3.30 5.04 -22.56
CA GLU A 141 -2.56 6.26 -22.26
C GLU A 141 -1.59 6.10 -21.08
N LEU A 142 -1.84 5.19 -20.15
CA LEU A 142 -0.91 4.90 -19.05
C LEU A 142 0.41 4.28 -19.54
N LEU A 143 0.43 3.72 -20.75
CA LEU A 143 1.60 3.07 -21.35
C LEU A 143 2.35 3.99 -22.31
N SER A 144 1.75 5.10 -22.71
CA SER A 144 2.24 6.03 -23.74
C SER A 144 2.86 7.31 -23.14
N MET A 145 3.55 7.22 -22.02
CA MET A 145 4.17 8.37 -21.36
C MET A 145 5.30 9.00 -22.21
N PRO A 146 5.41 10.33 -22.18
CA PRO A 146 6.54 11.05 -22.76
C PRO A 146 7.84 10.79 -22.00
#